data_c6fcbe2667f056152b1860d05452eee8
#
_entry.id   c6fcbe2667f056152b1860d05452eee8
#
_cell.length_a   1.000
_cell.length_b   1.000
_cell.length_c   1.000
_cell.angle_alpha   90.00
_cell.angle_beta   90.00
_cell.angle_gamma   90.00
#
_symmetry.space_group_name_H-M   'P 1'
#
loop_
_entity.id
_entity.type
_entity.pdbx_description
1 polymer ?
#
loop_
_entity_poly.entity_id
_entity_poly.type
_entity_poly.pdbx_seq_one_letter_code
_entity_poly.pdbx_strand_id
1 'polypeptide(L)' 'MMKGANNTSGWNLMSAEEQRAHQAKMSSMTTYAECKEYMEKHDQELADRAKAKGMVLRSPNERACDQMKMMGRLK' A
#
# COMPACT_ATOMS: atom_id res chain seq x y z
N MET A 1 -4.35 -24.74 -15.09
CA MET A 1 -4.28 -24.48 -14.60
C MET A 1 -4.42 -23.42 -14.20
N MET A 2 -4.61 -22.85 -13.97
CA MET A 2 -4.67 -22.06 -13.48
C MET A 2 -4.69 -21.68 -12.68
N LYS A 3 -4.62 -21.46 -12.77
CA LYS A 3 -4.55 -21.07 -11.89
C LYS A 3 -5.01 -20.17 -11.18
N GLY A 4 -5.22 -20.48 -10.67
CA GLY A 4 -5.71 -19.75 -9.59
C GLY A 4 -5.59 -18.28 -9.69
N ALA A 5 -6.23 -17.57 -8.85
CA ALA A 5 -6.10 -16.15 -8.78
C ALA A 5 -4.66 -15.79 -8.42
N ASN A 6 -4.01 -15.05 -9.28
CA ASN A 6 -2.67 -14.55 -9.03
C ASN A 6 -2.75 -13.36 -8.09
N ASN A 7 -3.16 -13.64 -6.86
CA ASN A 7 -3.25 -12.58 -5.85
C ASN A 7 -1.86 -12.18 -5.39
N THR A 8 -1.66 -10.90 -5.24
CA THR A 8 -0.39 -10.37 -4.77
C THR A 8 -0.64 -9.22 -3.79
N SER A 9 0.25 -9.05 -2.84
CA SER A 9 0.17 -7.90 -1.94
C SER A 9 0.83 -6.72 -2.62
N GLY A 10 0.44 -5.51 -2.22
CA GLY A 10 1.07 -4.31 -2.74
C GLY A 10 2.57 -4.31 -2.49
N TRP A 11 2.98 -4.90 -1.37
CA TRP A 11 4.40 -4.98 -1.02
C TRP A 11 5.20 -5.71 -2.09
N ASN A 12 4.66 -6.82 -2.62
CA ASN A 12 5.35 -7.62 -3.62
C ASN A 12 5.41 -6.96 -5.00
N LEU A 13 4.59 -5.95 -5.22
CA LEU A 13 4.60 -5.22 -6.48
C LEU A 13 5.63 -4.10 -6.51
N MET A 14 6.25 -3.82 -5.38
CA MET A 14 7.25 -2.77 -5.26
C MET A 14 8.66 -3.34 -5.29
N SER A 15 9.56 -2.58 -5.93
CA SER A 15 10.98 -2.92 -5.87
C SER A 15 11.51 -2.65 -4.46
N ALA A 16 12.71 -3.14 -4.17
CA ALA A 16 13.33 -2.91 -2.86
C ALA A 16 13.48 -1.42 -2.57
N GLU A 17 13.81 -0.64 -3.58
CA GLU A 17 13.92 0.80 -3.46
C GLU A 17 12.59 1.45 -3.11
N GLU A 18 11.54 1.01 -3.80
CA GLU A 18 10.20 1.52 -3.56
C GLU A 18 9.70 1.13 -2.17
N GLN A 19 10.04 -0.07 -1.72
CA GLN A 19 9.68 -0.53 -0.39
C GLN A 19 10.30 0.36 0.68
N ARG A 20 11.57 0.72 0.51
CA ARG A 20 12.25 1.61 1.44
C ARG A 20 11.65 3.01 1.42
N ALA A 21 11.37 3.52 0.23
CA ALA A 21 10.75 4.83 0.09
C ALA A 21 9.38 4.86 0.74
N HIS A 22 8.62 3.78 0.58
CA HIS A 22 7.30 3.66 1.19
C HIS A 22 7.41 3.68 2.72
N GLN A 23 8.33 2.90 3.28
CA GLN A 23 8.52 2.86 4.72
C GLN A 23 8.95 4.23 5.25
N ALA A 24 9.85 4.89 4.55
CA ALA A 24 10.30 6.22 4.95
C ALA A 24 9.14 7.21 4.91
N LYS A 25 8.33 7.15 3.87
CA LYS A 25 7.18 8.03 3.75
C LYS A 25 6.17 7.78 4.87
N MET A 26 5.86 6.52 5.13
CA MET A 26 4.92 6.18 6.19
C MET A 26 5.41 6.67 7.55
N SER A 27 6.71 6.56 7.79
CA SER A 27 7.30 7.03 9.05
C SER A 27 7.31 8.53 9.19
N SER A 28 7.31 9.26 8.07
CA SER A 28 7.37 10.72 8.10
C SER A 28 6.00 11.38 8.22
N MET A 29 4.93 10.64 7.96
CA MET A 29 3.59 11.21 8.04
C MET A 29 3.15 11.41 9.48
N THR A 30 2.48 12.54 9.74
CA THR A 30 2.07 12.90 11.08
C THR A 30 0.56 13.04 11.24
N THR A 31 -0.18 13.11 10.14
CA THR A 31 -1.64 13.24 10.22
C THR A 31 -2.33 12.09 9.51
N TYR A 32 -3.51 11.78 10.00
CA TYR A 32 -4.32 10.72 9.42
C TYR A 32 -4.74 11.07 7.97
N ALA A 33 -5.11 12.32 7.75
CA ALA A 33 -5.51 12.77 6.41
C ALA A 33 -4.39 12.59 5.40
N GLU A 34 -3.17 12.93 5.80
CA GLU A 34 -2.00 12.78 4.96
C GLU A 34 -1.75 11.31 4.63
N CYS A 35 -1.87 10.45 5.63
CA CYS A 35 -1.69 9.02 5.45
C CYS A 35 -2.73 8.46 4.47
N LYS A 36 -3.98 8.82 4.64
CA LYS A 36 -5.06 8.34 3.76
C LYS A 36 -4.85 8.78 2.32
N GLU A 37 -4.50 10.04 2.12
CA GLU A 37 -4.28 10.56 0.79
C GLU A 37 -3.12 9.81 0.11
N TYR A 38 -2.03 9.62 0.82
CA TYR A 38 -0.90 8.89 0.29
C TYR A 38 -1.27 7.46 -0.06
N MET A 39 -1.96 6.78 0.84
CA MET A 39 -2.33 5.38 0.63
C MET A 39 -3.30 5.21 -0.53
N GLU A 40 -4.22 6.14 -0.72
CA GLU A 40 -5.15 6.08 -1.84
C GLU A 40 -4.40 6.14 -3.17
N LYS A 41 -3.48 7.08 -3.31
CA LYS A 41 -2.68 7.19 -4.52
C LYS A 41 -1.78 5.99 -4.72
N HIS A 42 -1.18 5.54 -3.65
CA HIS A 42 -0.27 4.41 -3.69
C HIS A 42 -1.00 3.12 -4.08
N ASP A 43 -2.17 2.90 -3.48
CA ASP A 43 -2.97 1.73 -3.79
C ASP A 43 -3.46 1.74 -5.23
N GLN A 44 -3.84 2.92 -5.73
CA GLN A 44 -4.26 3.06 -7.12
C GLN A 44 -3.12 2.68 -8.07
N GLU A 45 -1.93 3.16 -7.77
CA GLU A 45 -0.75 2.85 -8.57
C GLU A 45 -0.43 1.37 -8.55
N LEU A 46 -0.52 0.76 -7.38
CA LEU A 46 -0.27 -0.67 -7.25
C LEU A 46 -1.34 -1.50 -7.93
N ALA A 47 -2.59 -1.04 -7.87
CA ALA A 47 -3.67 -1.73 -8.56
C ALA A 47 -3.45 -1.72 -10.07
N ASP A 48 -2.97 -0.59 -10.60
CA ASP A 48 -2.65 -0.49 -12.02
C ASP A 48 -1.51 -1.43 -12.40
N ARG A 49 -0.50 -1.52 -11.54
CA ARG A 49 0.62 -2.43 -11.77
C ARG A 49 0.17 -3.89 -11.75
N ALA A 50 -0.67 -4.24 -10.80
CA ALA A 50 -1.19 -5.59 -10.71
C ALA A 50 -1.97 -5.95 -11.95
N LYS A 51 -2.80 -5.03 -12.41
CA LYS A 51 -3.60 -5.23 -13.61
C LYS A 51 -2.72 -5.43 -14.84
N ALA A 52 -1.68 -4.64 -14.95
CA ALA A 52 -0.74 -4.74 -16.07
C ALA A 52 -0.02 -6.08 -16.08
N LYS A 53 0.18 -6.68 -14.92
CA LYS A 53 0.83 -7.98 -14.81
C LYS A 53 -0.15 -9.16 -14.80
N GLY A 54 -1.44 -8.88 -14.96
CA GLY A 54 -2.45 -9.92 -14.93
C GLY A 54 -2.68 -10.48 -13.54
N MET A 55 -2.37 -9.71 -12.53
CA MET A 55 -2.52 -10.10 -11.13
C MET A 55 -3.67 -9.36 -10.48
N VAL A 56 -4.17 -9.89 -9.38
CA VAL A 56 -5.20 -9.24 -8.58
C VAL A 56 -4.55 -8.73 -7.31
N LEU A 57 -4.66 -7.43 -7.08
CA LEU A 57 -4.13 -6.82 -5.87
C LEU A 57 -4.94 -7.29 -4.67
N ARG A 58 -4.24 -7.83 -3.68
CA ARG A 58 -4.88 -8.24 -2.45
C ARG A 58 -5.38 -6.98 -1.72
N SER A 59 -6.31 -7.14 -0.82
CA SER A 59 -6.95 -6.04 -0.10
C SER A 59 -6.03 -4.85 0.12
N PRO A 60 -6.50 -3.63 -0.15
CA PRO A 60 -5.69 -2.44 0.10
C PRO A 60 -5.35 -2.30 1.57
N ASN A 61 -4.20 -1.68 1.83
CA ASN A 61 -3.70 -1.47 3.19
C ASN A 61 -4.36 -0.26 3.86
N GLU A 62 -5.67 -0.18 3.81
CA GLU A 62 -6.39 0.94 4.40
C GLU A 62 -6.21 0.99 5.91
N ARG A 63 -6.04 -0.17 6.52
CA ARG A 63 -5.91 -0.26 7.97
C ARG A 63 -4.58 0.26 8.50
N ALA A 64 -3.59 0.42 7.64
CA ALA A 64 -2.30 0.93 8.09
C ALA A 64 -2.44 2.30 8.72
N CYS A 65 -3.24 3.18 8.10
CA CYS A 65 -3.46 4.52 8.65
C CYS A 65 -4.22 4.47 9.95
N ASP A 66 -5.23 3.61 10.02
CA ASP A 66 -6.03 3.46 11.24
C ASP A 66 -5.17 2.93 12.39
N GLN A 67 -4.32 1.96 12.11
CA GLN A 67 -3.43 1.40 13.12
C GLN A 67 -2.45 2.46 13.63
N MET A 68 -1.88 3.24 12.72
CA MET A 68 -0.96 4.29 13.11
C MET A 68 -1.64 5.33 13.99
N LYS A 69 -2.89 5.65 13.67
CA LYS A 69 -3.65 6.59 14.47
C LYS A 69 -3.94 6.02 15.87
N MET A 70 -4.30 4.74 15.92
CA MET A 70 -4.57 4.06 17.18
C MET A 70 -3.32 4.00 18.07
N MET A 71 -2.16 3.89 17.45
CA MET A 71 -0.90 3.86 18.19
C MET A 71 -0.40 5.25 18.57
N GLY A 72 -1.16 6.28 18.24
CA GLY A 72 -0.78 7.64 18.55
C GLY A 72 0.27 8.25 17.63
N ARG A 73 0.57 7.61 16.52
CA ARG A 73 1.57 8.11 15.58
C ARG A 73 1.00 9.15 14.62
N LEU A 74 -0.30 9.14 14.41
CA LEU A 74 -0.99 10.10 13.56
C LEU A 74 -1.99 10.92 14.38
N LYS A 75 -2.17 12.15 13.97
CA LYS A 75 -3.13 13.04 14.61
C LYS A 75 -4.40 13.19 13.79
#